data_a6af2ce662abadc549d58f8c1f59df2a
#
_entry.id   a6af2ce662abadc549d58f8c1f59df2a
#
_cell.length_a   1.000
_cell.length_b   1.000
_cell.length_c   1.000
_cell.angle_alpha   90.00
_cell.angle_beta   90.00
_cell.angle_gamma   90.00
#
_symmetry.space_group_name_H-M   'P 1'
#
loop_
_entity.id
_entity.type
_entity.pdbx_description
1 polymer ?
#
loop_
_entity_poly.entity_id
_entity_poly.type
_entity_poly.pdbx_seq_one_letter_code
_entity_poly.pdbx_strand_id
1 'polypeptide(L)'
;METQALPGGRRMTASDTNIPVRLAPANRNRSYMQMCWVVPDLDAAIRHWLDSTGAGPFFVFEDVHFTESHYRGTPMDVAPHRAAIGQHGDMQIELICPVGDHPGIWRDVVPGGGFGFHHVGLYCDDYEAERAAYLSTGAQMAFEGLMMGARTCYIDTVPTLGFMTELITRNPVADMVFGQFRTAAEGWDGRDPVRTLG
;
A
#
# COMPACT_ATOMS: atom_id res chain seq x y z
N MET A 1 7.37 44.21 -1.52
CA MET A 1 7.08 42.78 -1.35
C MET A 1 8.42 42.05 -1.40
N GLU A 2 8.97 41.78 -0.21
CA GLU A 2 10.25 41.09 -0.08
C GLU A 2 10.03 39.59 -0.21
N THR A 3 10.70 39.01 -1.18
CA THR A 3 10.76 37.55 -1.39
C THR A 3 11.69 36.97 -0.33
N GLN A 4 11.12 36.30 0.69
CA GLN A 4 11.88 35.56 1.68
C GLN A 4 12.52 34.33 0.98
N ALA A 5 13.86 34.34 0.88
CA ALA A 5 14.63 33.18 0.41
C ALA A 5 14.54 32.05 1.46
N LEU A 6 14.19 30.84 1.02
CA LEU A 6 14.24 29.63 1.84
C LEU A 6 15.69 29.38 2.32
N PRO A 7 15.91 28.90 3.56
CA PRO A 7 17.24 28.61 4.07
C PRO A 7 17.92 27.55 3.21
N GLY A 8 19.13 27.86 2.77
CA GLY A 8 19.91 27.10 1.81
C GLY A 8 20.11 25.63 2.21
N GLY A 9 19.50 24.73 1.47
CA GLY A 9 19.82 23.31 1.51
C GLY A 9 21.30 23.13 1.17
N ARG A 10 22.06 22.49 2.05
CA ARG A 10 23.46 22.13 1.82
C ARG A 10 23.53 21.25 0.56
N ARG A 11 24.19 21.73 -0.48
CA ARG A 11 24.41 20.94 -1.69
C ARG A 11 25.33 19.77 -1.31
N MET A 12 24.84 18.53 -1.43
CA MET A 12 25.66 17.34 -1.19
C MET A 12 26.81 17.31 -2.21
N THR A 13 28.03 17.10 -1.75
CA THR A 13 29.20 16.91 -2.61
C THR A 13 29.38 15.43 -2.94
N ALA A 14 30.11 15.09 -3.98
CA ALA A 14 30.36 13.70 -4.36
C ALA A 14 31.03 12.84 -3.26
N SER A 15 31.68 13.47 -2.27
CA SER A 15 32.24 12.80 -1.11
C SER A 15 31.21 12.46 -0.03
N ASP A 16 30.03 13.13 -0.03
CA ASP A 16 28.93 12.85 0.89
C ASP A 16 28.09 11.65 0.45
N THR A 17 28.35 11.09 -0.74
CA THR A 17 27.58 9.97 -1.32
C THR A 17 28.15 8.57 -1.00
N ASN A 18 29.22 8.46 -0.23
CA ASN A 18 29.73 7.16 0.21
C ASN A 18 28.92 6.65 1.42
N ILE A 19 27.61 6.60 1.27
CA ILE A 19 26.72 5.90 2.19
C ILE A 19 26.98 4.41 1.92
N PRO A 20 27.48 3.64 2.90
CA PRO A 20 27.62 2.19 2.71
C PRO A 20 26.23 1.59 2.56
N VAL A 21 25.81 1.38 1.32
CA VAL A 21 24.55 0.72 1.01
C VAL A 21 24.69 -0.76 1.38
N ARG A 22 24.23 -1.13 2.55
CA ARG A 22 24.04 -2.52 2.94
C ARG A 22 22.76 -3.04 2.29
N LEU A 23 22.84 -3.41 1.02
CA LEU A 23 21.78 -4.17 0.39
C LEU A 23 21.81 -5.58 0.98
N ALA A 24 20.78 -5.95 1.75
CA ALA A 24 20.57 -7.35 2.08
C ALA A 24 20.43 -8.15 0.77
N PRO A 25 21.08 -9.33 0.64
CA PRO A 25 21.08 -10.09 -0.62
C PRO A 25 19.68 -10.43 -1.16
N ALA A 26 18.69 -10.61 -0.29
CA ALA A 26 17.31 -10.88 -0.66
C ALA A 26 16.61 -9.74 -1.42
N ASN A 27 17.14 -8.52 -1.38
CA ASN A 27 16.39 -7.30 -1.74
C ASN A 27 16.67 -6.78 -3.16
N ARG A 28 17.45 -7.47 -3.98
CA ARG A 28 17.88 -6.94 -5.28
C ARG A 28 16.81 -6.97 -6.37
N ASN A 29 15.77 -7.80 -6.22
CA ASN A 29 14.73 -8.02 -7.22
C ASN A 29 13.32 -7.70 -6.72
N ARG A 30 13.20 -6.85 -5.71
CA ARG A 30 11.88 -6.41 -5.23
C ARG A 30 11.15 -5.64 -6.31
N SER A 31 9.92 -6.04 -6.59
CA SER A 31 9.00 -5.27 -7.42
C SER A 31 7.84 -4.80 -6.57
N TYR A 32 7.63 -3.49 -6.54
CA TYR A 32 6.38 -2.95 -6.03
C TYR A 32 5.25 -3.37 -6.98
N MET A 33 4.22 -4.00 -6.43
CA MET A 33 3.07 -4.45 -7.21
C MET A 33 1.84 -3.58 -7.01
N GLN A 34 1.81 -2.79 -5.94
CA GLN A 34 0.64 -2.03 -5.53
C GLN A 34 1.03 -0.67 -4.97
N MET A 35 0.21 0.33 -5.25
CA MET A 35 0.23 1.64 -4.62
C MET A 35 -1.15 1.91 -4.01
N CYS A 36 -1.19 2.38 -2.75
CA CYS A 36 -2.43 2.61 -2.04
C CYS A 36 -2.61 4.05 -1.60
N TRP A 37 -3.83 4.54 -1.73
CA TRP A 37 -4.28 5.83 -1.19
C TRP A 37 -5.43 5.65 -0.23
N VAL A 38 -5.38 6.36 0.90
CA VAL A 38 -6.56 6.61 1.72
C VAL A 38 -7.34 7.74 1.08
N VAL A 39 -8.66 7.56 0.97
CA VAL A 39 -9.58 8.50 0.33
C VAL A 39 -10.81 8.75 1.19
N PRO A 40 -11.38 9.97 1.18
CA PRO A 40 -12.59 10.28 1.96
C PRO A 40 -13.89 9.75 1.33
N ASP A 41 -13.90 9.48 0.03
CA ASP A 41 -15.04 8.99 -0.74
C ASP A 41 -14.53 8.02 -1.80
N LEU A 42 -14.86 6.73 -1.62
CA LEU A 42 -14.36 5.65 -2.49
C LEU A 42 -14.89 5.79 -3.91
N ASP A 43 -16.20 6.06 -4.04
CA ASP A 43 -16.85 6.09 -5.35
C ASP A 43 -16.40 7.30 -6.19
N ALA A 44 -16.18 8.44 -5.52
CA ALA A 44 -15.60 9.61 -6.18
C ALA A 44 -14.14 9.38 -6.58
N ALA A 45 -13.35 8.71 -5.73
CA ALA A 45 -11.96 8.38 -6.03
C ALA A 45 -11.85 7.42 -7.21
N ILE A 46 -12.66 6.34 -7.25
CA ILE A 46 -12.71 5.40 -8.37
C ILE A 46 -13.00 6.16 -9.69
N ARG A 47 -14.05 6.99 -9.72
CA ARG A 47 -14.37 7.80 -10.93
C ARG A 47 -13.19 8.66 -11.36
N HIS A 48 -12.54 9.31 -10.40
CA HIS A 48 -11.41 10.19 -10.71
C HIS A 48 -10.22 9.42 -11.31
N TRP A 49 -9.92 8.23 -10.79
CA TRP A 49 -8.87 7.37 -11.33
C TRP A 49 -9.21 6.85 -12.74
N LEU A 50 -10.45 6.41 -12.96
CA LEU A 50 -10.95 6.00 -14.27
C LEU A 50 -10.79 7.11 -15.31
N ASP A 51 -11.29 8.30 -14.98
CA ASP A 51 -11.34 9.45 -15.92
C ASP A 51 -9.95 10.04 -16.19
N SER A 52 -9.08 10.07 -15.19
CA SER A 52 -7.79 10.77 -15.30
C SER A 52 -6.65 9.87 -15.81
N THR A 53 -6.70 8.58 -15.53
CA THR A 53 -5.58 7.67 -15.80
C THR A 53 -5.95 6.48 -16.68
N GLY A 54 -7.24 6.13 -16.75
CA GLY A 54 -7.70 4.90 -17.38
C GLY A 54 -7.37 3.64 -16.57
N ALA A 55 -6.97 3.77 -15.29
CA ALA A 55 -6.80 2.63 -14.40
C ALA A 55 -8.13 1.92 -14.18
N GLY A 56 -8.14 0.59 -14.21
CA GLY A 56 -9.34 -0.21 -13.97
C GLY A 56 -9.38 -1.50 -14.79
N PRO A 57 -10.51 -2.25 -14.73
CA PRO A 57 -11.68 -2.00 -13.88
C PRO A 57 -11.35 -2.09 -12.40
N PHE A 58 -12.13 -1.43 -11.53
CA PHE A 58 -11.97 -1.51 -10.09
C PHE A 58 -12.87 -2.59 -9.48
N PHE A 59 -12.29 -3.43 -8.64
CA PHE A 59 -13.01 -4.41 -7.83
C PHE A 59 -13.21 -3.84 -6.43
N VAL A 60 -14.46 -3.78 -5.96
CA VAL A 60 -14.83 -3.19 -4.69
C VAL A 60 -15.04 -4.26 -3.63
N PHE A 61 -14.52 -4.00 -2.45
CA PHE A 61 -14.66 -4.78 -1.23
C PHE A 61 -15.34 -3.90 -0.18
N GLU A 62 -16.55 -4.27 0.21
CA GLU A 62 -17.33 -3.46 1.16
C GLU A 62 -16.88 -3.65 2.61
N ASP A 63 -16.25 -4.79 2.89
CA ASP A 63 -15.83 -5.15 4.23
C ASP A 63 -14.58 -6.05 4.14
N VAL A 64 -13.46 -5.55 4.66
CA VAL A 64 -12.18 -6.26 4.63
C VAL A 64 -11.78 -6.62 6.05
N HIS A 65 -11.60 -7.92 6.28
CA HIS A 65 -11.21 -8.46 7.58
C HIS A 65 -9.88 -9.19 7.53
N PHE A 66 -9.18 -9.09 8.64
CA PHE A 66 -7.99 -9.88 8.91
C PHE A 66 -8.27 -10.80 10.11
N THR A 67 -7.71 -11.98 10.08
CA THR A 67 -7.67 -12.87 11.25
C THR A 67 -6.27 -12.83 11.87
N GLU A 68 -6.15 -13.27 13.13
CA GLU A 68 -4.88 -13.29 13.88
C GLU A 68 -4.14 -11.94 13.86
N SER A 69 -4.90 -10.86 13.89
CA SER A 69 -4.38 -9.53 13.61
C SER A 69 -3.92 -8.79 14.88
N HIS A 70 -2.88 -7.97 14.68
CA HIS A 70 -2.30 -7.12 15.71
C HIS A 70 -1.99 -5.73 15.14
N TYR A 71 -2.45 -4.71 15.82
CA TYR A 71 -2.06 -3.33 15.57
C TYR A 71 -1.05 -2.88 16.63
N ARG A 72 0.16 -2.51 16.19
CA ARG A 72 1.29 -2.10 17.04
C ARG A 72 1.53 -3.07 18.23
N GLY A 73 1.43 -4.39 17.94
CA GLY A 73 1.63 -5.46 18.89
C GLY A 73 0.44 -5.78 19.82
N THR A 74 -0.66 -5.04 19.69
CA THR A 74 -1.89 -5.31 20.46
C THR A 74 -2.89 -6.08 19.60
N PRO A 75 -3.49 -7.19 20.08
CA PRO A 75 -4.54 -7.91 19.36
C PRO A 75 -5.68 -6.95 19.01
N MET A 76 -5.88 -6.68 17.73
CA MET A 76 -6.90 -5.77 17.23
C MET A 76 -7.09 -6.03 15.74
N ASP A 77 -8.34 -6.10 15.30
CA ASP A 77 -8.63 -6.17 13.86
C ASP A 77 -8.29 -4.85 13.16
N VAL A 78 -8.15 -4.91 11.84
CA VAL A 78 -7.98 -3.70 11.04
C VAL A 78 -9.19 -2.77 11.22
N ALA A 79 -8.96 -1.47 11.24
CA ALA A 79 -10.04 -0.51 11.34
C ALA A 79 -11.01 -0.69 10.15
N PRO A 80 -12.35 -0.67 10.37
CA PRO A 80 -13.33 -0.87 9.32
C PRO A 80 -13.10 0.06 8.14
N HIS A 81 -13.15 -0.50 6.93
CA HIS A 81 -12.91 0.25 5.70
C HIS A 81 -13.53 -0.45 4.49
N ARG A 82 -13.85 0.35 3.48
CA ARG A 82 -14.11 -0.13 2.11
C ARG A 82 -12.82 -0.04 1.31
N ALA A 83 -12.62 -0.97 0.39
CA ALA A 83 -11.46 -0.96 -0.49
C ALA A 83 -11.88 -1.08 -1.95
N ALA A 84 -11.05 -0.58 -2.86
CA ALA A 84 -11.17 -0.84 -4.28
C ALA A 84 -9.78 -1.07 -4.88
N ILE A 85 -9.64 -2.11 -5.70
CA ILE A 85 -8.40 -2.43 -6.39
C ILE A 85 -8.65 -2.40 -7.89
N GLY A 86 -7.90 -1.52 -8.59
CA GLY A 86 -7.84 -1.44 -10.05
C GLY A 86 -6.44 -1.75 -10.55
N GLN A 87 -6.32 -1.99 -11.86
CA GLN A 87 -5.03 -2.26 -12.50
C GLN A 87 -4.67 -1.10 -13.44
N HIS A 88 -3.39 -0.70 -13.43
CA HIS A 88 -2.83 0.25 -14.38
C HIS A 88 -1.47 -0.26 -14.87
N GLY A 89 -1.44 -0.85 -16.06
CA GLY A 89 -0.27 -1.61 -16.52
C GLY A 89 0.07 -2.76 -15.56
N ASP A 90 1.30 -2.81 -15.08
CA ASP A 90 1.74 -3.84 -14.11
C ASP A 90 1.48 -3.44 -12.64
N MET A 91 0.92 -2.25 -12.39
CA MET A 91 0.72 -1.70 -11.05
C MET A 91 -0.75 -1.81 -10.63
N GLN A 92 -1.01 -2.34 -9.45
CA GLN A 92 -2.32 -2.24 -8.80
C GLN A 92 -2.47 -0.87 -8.14
N ILE A 93 -3.64 -0.27 -8.32
CA ILE A 93 -4.06 0.95 -7.62
C ILE A 93 -5.09 0.54 -6.58
N GLU A 94 -4.74 0.71 -5.32
CA GLU A 94 -5.64 0.45 -4.22
C GLU A 94 -6.15 1.76 -3.62
N LEU A 95 -7.44 1.80 -3.35
CA LEU A 95 -8.13 2.92 -2.70
C LEU A 95 -8.78 2.41 -1.43
N ILE A 96 -8.45 2.99 -0.29
CA ILE A 96 -9.00 2.65 1.02
C ILE A 96 -9.83 3.81 1.53
N CYS A 97 -11.09 3.54 1.84
CA CYS A 97 -12.01 4.49 2.47
C CYS A 97 -12.34 4.02 3.89
N PRO A 98 -11.69 4.57 4.93
CA PRO A 98 -12.00 4.21 6.32
C PRO A 98 -13.43 4.55 6.71
N VAL A 99 -14.09 3.65 7.42
CA VAL A 99 -15.44 3.82 7.94
C VAL A 99 -15.41 4.21 9.41
N GLY A 100 -16.10 5.28 9.79
CA GLY A 100 -16.10 5.79 11.16
C GLY A 100 -14.77 6.44 11.58
N ASP A 101 -14.65 6.67 12.90
CA ASP A 101 -13.46 7.32 13.49
C ASP A 101 -12.72 6.35 14.41
N HIS A 102 -12.18 5.28 13.80
CA HIS A 102 -11.43 4.26 14.51
C HIS A 102 -9.92 4.51 14.38
N PRO A 103 -9.13 4.34 15.47
CA PRO A 103 -7.67 4.34 15.37
C PRO A 103 -7.21 3.13 14.53
N GLY A 104 -6.09 3.27 13.84
CA GLY A 104 -5.52 2.20 13.02
C GLY A 104 -4.57 2.72 11.98
N ILE A 105 -3.99 1.80 11.23
CA ILE A 105 -2.92 2.10 10.26
C ILE A 105 -3.32 3.16 9.22
N TRP A 106 -4.59 3.22 8.81
CA TRP A 106 -5.06 4.19 7.82
C TRP A 106 -4.89 5.63 8.32
N ARG A 107 -5.18 5.87 9.61
CA ARG A 107 -5.08 7.19 10.24
C ARG A 107 -3.69 7.52 10.76
N ASP A 108 -2.82 6.54 10.91
CA ASP A 108 -1.42 6.76 11.24
C ASP A 108 -0.70 7.57 10.15
N VAL A 109 -1.08 7.38 8.90
CA VAL A 109 -0.48 8.06 7.74
C VAL A 109 -1.34 9.21 7.24
N VAL A 110 -2.68 9.03 7.23
CA VAL A 110 -3.64 10.03 6.73
C VAL A 110 -4.61 10.40 7.85
N PRO A 111 -4.19 11.25 8.80
CA PRO A 111 -5.04 11.66 9.92
C PRO A 111 -6.28 12.42 9.43
N GLY A 112 -7.39 12.24 10.17
CA GLY A 112 -8.63 12.96 9.91
C GLY A 112 -9.45 12.44 8.72
N GLY A 113 -9.09 11.31 8.09
CA GLY A 113 -9.85 10.71 6.99
C GLY A 113 -9.79 11.54 5.69
N GLY A 114 -8.68 12.27 5.49
CA GLY A 114 -8.43 13.04 4.26
C GLY A 114 -8.00 12.16 3.09
N PHE A 115 -7.45 12.82 2.06
CA PHE A 115 -6.81 12.15 0.92
C PHE A 115 -5.30 12.09 1.12
N GLY A 116 -4.69 10.92 0.93
CA GLY A 116 -3.24 10.79 1.02
C GLY A 116 -2.69 9.46 0.56
N PHE A 117 -1.45 9.47 0.06
CA PHE A 117 -0.71 8.25 -0.25
C PHE A 117 -0.39 7.51 1.05
N HIS A 118 -0.66 6.21 1.10
CA HIS A 118 -0.56 5.42 2.31
C HIS A 118 0.61 4.43 2.27
N HIS A 119 0.65 3.56 1.27
CA HIS A 119 1.66 2.51 1.22
C HIS A 119 2.00 2.07 -0.21
N VAL A 120 3.11 1.35 -0.31
CA VAL A 120 3.44 0.49 -1.44
C VAL A 120 3.37 -0.96 -1.00
N GLY A 121 2.86 -1.84 -1.87
CA GLY A 121 2.75 -3.29 -1.62
C GLY A 121 3.83 -4.07 -2.33
N LEU A 122 4.41 -5.03 -1.60
CA LEU A 122 5.37 -6.02 -2.08
C LEU A 122 4.77 -7.42 -1.96
N TYR A 123 4.79 -8.17 -3.04
CA TYR A 123 4.35 -9.56 -3.06
C TYR A 123 5.54 -10.48 -2.92
N CYS A 124 5.67 -11.15 -1.76
CA CYS A 124 6.91 -11.75 -1.28
C CYS A 124 6.95 -13.26 -1.51
N ASP A 125 8.01 -13.75 -2.14
CA ASP A 125 8.33 -15.18 -2.21
C ASP A 125 8.90 -15.67 -0.87
N ASP A 126 9.69 -14.84 -0.19
CA ASP A 126 10.22 -15.09 1.15
C ASP A 126 9.81 -13.94 2.10
N TYR A 127 8.58 -14.05 2.59
CA TYR A 127 7.97 -13.04 3.48
C TYR A 127 8.78 -12.82 4.75
N GLU A 128 9.27 -13.90 5.39
CA GLU A 128 9.98 -13.77 6.67
C GLU A 128 11.34 -13.09 6.50
N ALA A 129 12.04 -13.38 5.40
CA ALA A 129 13.30 -12.68 5.09
C ALA A 129 13.06 -11.20 4.79
N GLU A 130 11.99 -10.87 4.05
CA GLU A 130 11.63 -9.48 3.75
C GLU A 130 11.25 -8.73 5.02
N ARG A 131 10.38 -9.32 5.84
CA ARG A 131 9.97 -8.76 7.14
C ARG A 131 11.17 -8.50 8.05
N ALA A 132 12.06 -9.49 8.20
CA ALA A 132 13.26 -9.36 9.01
C ALA A 132 14.20 -8.27 8.48
N ALA A 133 14.33 -8.15 7.16
CA ALA A 133 15.18 -7.12 6.55
C ALA A 133 14.69 -5.71 6.90
N TYR A 134 13.37 -5.44 6.80
CA TYR A 134 12.82 -4.13 7.19
C TYR A 134 12.98 -3.86 8.68
N LEU A 135 12.65 -4.82 9.55
CA LEU A 135 12.77 -4.65 11.00
C LEU A 135 14.23 -4.43 11.44
N SER A 136 15.20 -5.02 10.72
CA SER A 136 16.63 -4.82 10.99
C SER A 136 17.11 -3.38 10.75
N THR A 137 16.35 -2.57 10.02
CA THR A 137 16.64 -1.14 9.84
C THR A 137 16.17 -0.27 11.00
N GLY A 138 15.44 -0.84 11.97
CA GLY A 138 14.80 -0.14 13.08
C GLY A 138 13.36 0.27 12.80
N ALA A 139 12.81 -0.04 11.61
CA ALA A 139 11.39 0.17 11.31
C ALA A 139 10.50 -0.66 12.24
N GLN A 140 9.33 -0.14 12.57
CA GLN A 140 8.39 -0.78 13.49
C GLN A 140 7.30 -1.55 12.73
N MET A 141 6.79 -2.63 13.33
CA MET A 141 5.58 -3.28 12.86
C MET A 141 4.36 -2.43 13.21
N ALA A 142 3.64 -1.93 12.21
CA ALA A 142 2.42 -1.16 12.43
C ALA A 142 1.19 -2.06 12.52
N PHE A 143 1.10 -3.06 11.64
CA PHE A 143 0.01 -4.03 11.64
C PHE A 143 0.48 -5.35 11.03
N GLU A 144 -0.06 -6.46 11.51
CA GLU A 144 0.12 -7.77 10.89
C GLU A 144 -1.14 -8.64 11.09
N GLY A 145 -1.40 -9.55 10.15
CA GLY A 145 -2.54 -10.45 10.20
C GLY A 145 -2.60 -11.41 9.00
N LEU A 146 -3.68 -12.17 8.92
CA LEU A 146 -3.97 -13.05 7.79
C LEU A 146 -5.15 -12.49 6.99
N MET A 147 -4.96 -12.28 5.71
CA MET A 147 -6.01 -11.94 4.75
C MET A 147 -6.04 -13.01 3.65
N MET A 148 -7.18 -13.66 3.46
CA MET A 148 -7.33 -14.78 2.50
C MET A 148 -6.25 -15.87 2.67
N GLY A 149 -5.84 -16.13 3.92
CA GLY A 149 -4.78 -17.09 4.24
C GLY A 149 -3.35 -16.63 3.88
N ALA A 150 -3.17 -15.42 3.35
CA ALA A 150 -1.87 -14.80 3.15
C ALA A 150 -1.47 -14.02 4.40
N ARG A 151 -0.25 -14.23 4.89
CA ARG A 151 0.34 -13.34 5.88
C ARG A 151 0.56 -11.99 5.23
N THR A 152 0.05 -10.97 5.89
CA THR A 152 0.19 -9.58 5.45
C THR A 152 0.66 -8.75 6.63
N CYS A 153 1.59 -7.84 6.40
CA CYS A 153 1.95 -6.85 7.39
C CYS A 153 2.25 -5.49 6.80
N TYR A 154 2.09 -4.47 7.62
CA TYR A 154 2.44 -3.08 7.32
C TYR A 154 3.61 -2.67 8.21
N ILE A 155 4.75 -2.38 7.59
CA ILE A 155 5.94 -1.86 8.26
C ILE A 155 5.87 -0.34 8.26
N ASP A 156 6.05 0.27 9.43
CA ASP A 156 6.09 1.72 9.57
C ASP A 156 7.41 2.29 9.03
N THR A 157 7.44 2.52 7.74
CA THR A 157 8.54 3.19 7.03
C THR A 157 8.28 4.68 6.82
N VAL A 158 7.18 5.22 7.37
CA VAL A 158 6.81 6.64 7.25
C VAL A 158 7.94 7.60 7.67
N PRO A 159 8.65 7.38 8.81
CA PRO A 159 9.71 8.29 9.24
C PRO A 159 10.90 8.38 8.26
N THR A 160 11.09 7.38 7.41
CA THR A 160 12.24 7.28 6.50
C THR A 160 11.87 7.40 5.03
N LEU A 161 10.72 6.86 4.63
CA LEU A 161 10.28 6.82 3.22
C LEU A 161 9.07 7.71 2.94
N GLY A 162 8.36 8.17 3.98
CA GLY A 162 7.16 9.00 3.84
C GLY A 162 5.87 8.21 3.61
N PHE A 163 5.94 6.88 3.60
CA PHE A 163 4.79 5.97 3.42
C PHE A 163 5.04 4.65 4.17
N MET A 164 4.01 3.85 4.40
CA MET A 164 4.18 2.48 4.90
C MET A 164 4.60 1.52 3.79
N THR A 165 5.23 0.42 4.17
CA THR A 165 5.51 -0.70 3.28
C THR A 165 4.64 -1.89 3.67
N GLU A 166 3.82 -2.36 2.75
CA GLU A 166 3.05 -3.58 2.92
C GLU A 166 3.81 -4.78 2.36
N LEU A 167 3.84 -5.88 3.11
CA LEU A 167 4.36 -7.17 2.66
C LEU A 167 3.23 -8.17 2.63
N ILE A 168 3.04 -8.85 1.51
CA ILE A 168 2.02 -9.88 1.31
C ILE A 168 2.71 -11.18 0.93
N THR A 169 2.44 -12.25 1.69
CA THR A 169 2.96 -13.59 1.34
C THR A 169 2.31 -14.10 0.08
N ARG A 170 3.12 -14.59 -0.86
CA ARG A 170 2.62 -15.31 -2.04
C ARG A 170 1.93 -16.61 -1.62
N ASN A 171 0.69 -16.81 -2.08
CA ASN A 171 -0.05 -18.06 -1.94
C ASN A 171 -0.99 -18.26 -3.13
N PRO A 172 -1.48 -19.50 -3.38
CA PRO A 172 -2.33 -19.78 -4.55
C PRO A 172 -3.63 -18.96 -4.60
N VAL A 173 -4.23 -18.61 -3.46
CA VAL A 173 -5.47 -17.82 -3.42
C VAL A 173 -5.19 -16.38 -3.81
N ALA A 174 -4.15 -15.78 -3.24
CA ALA A 174 -3.72 -14.42 -3.59
C ALA A 174 -3.26 -14.35 -5.06
N ASP A 175 -2.52 -15.35 -5.55
CA ASP A 175 -2.13 -15.44 -6.98
C ASP A 175 -3.36 -15.45 -7.91
N MET A 176 -4.40 -16.21 -7.53
CA MET A 176 -5.65 -16.26 -8.29
C MET A 176 -6.36 -14.90 -8.29
N VAL A 177 -6.54 -14.28 -7.12
CA VAL A 177 -7.24 -12.99 -6.97
C VAL A 177 -6.50 -11.88 -7.70
N PHE A 178 -5.19 -11.74 -7.48
CA PHE A 178 -4.39 -10.71 -8.17
C PHE A 178 -4.29 -10.97 -9.68
N GLY A 179 -4.30 -12.24 -10.09
CA GLY A 179 -4.40 -12.65 -11.49
C GLY A 179 -5.70 -12.19 -12.15
N GLN A 180 -6.83 -12.26 -11.42
CA GLN A 180 -8.14 -11.79 -11.93
C GLN A 180 -8.12 -10.28 -12.21
N PHE A 181 -7.53 -9.46 -11.34
CA PHE A 181 -7.44 -8.01 -11.57
C PHE A 181 -6.64 -7.69 -12.84
N ARG A 182 -5.50 -8.34 -13.01
CA ARG A 182 -4.65 -8.18 -14.21
C ARG A 182 -5.38 -8.60 -15.48
N THR A 183 -5.95 -9.83 -15.48
CA THR A 183 -6.68 -10.35 -16.63
C THR A 183 -7.89 -9.47 -16.99
N ALA A 184 -8.60 -8.96 -15.98
CA ALA A 184 -9.75 -8.08 -16.21
C ALA A 184 -9.37 -6.75 -16.87
N ALA A 185 -8.14 -6.27 -16.68
CA ALA A 185 -7.64 -5.05 -17.28
C ALA A 185 -7.06 -5.27 -18.70
N GLU A 186 -6.67 -6.50 -19.04
CA GLU A 186 -6.15 -6.82 -20.36
C GLU A 186 -7.20 -6.58 -21.45
N GLY A 187 -6.96 -5.59 -22.32
CA GLY A 187 -7.88 -5.25 -23.40
C GLY A 187 -9.23 -4.69 -22.93
N TRP A 188 -9.33 -4.23 -21.69
CA TRP A 188 -10.56 -3.64 -21.16
C TRP A 188 -10.98 -2.40 -21.95
N ASP A 189 -12.26 -2.36 -22.33
CA ASP A 189 -12.85 -1.34 -23.21
C ASP A 189 -13.58 -0.21 -22.47
N GLY A 190 -13.48 -0.17 -21.13
CA GLY A 190 -14.15 0.82 -20.28
C GLY A 190 -15.54 0.40 -19.80
N ARG A 191 -16.08 -0.75 -20.23
CA ARG A 191 -17.37 -1.25 -19.75
C ARG A 191 -17.25 -1.90 -18.38
N ASP A 192 -18.35 -1.83 -17.62
CA ASP A 192 -18.40 -2.36 -16.25
C ASP A 192 -17.17 -1.98 -15.43
N PRO A 193 -16.94 -0.66 -15.25
CA PRO A 193 -15.73 -0.14 -14.64
C PRO A 193 -15.61 -0.43 -13.16
N VAL A 194 -16.72 -0.76 -12.50
CA VAL A 194 -16.78 -1.13 -11.07
C VAL A 194 -17.39 -2.51 -10.94
N ARG A 195 -16.68 -3.41 -10.27
CA ARG A 195 -17.02 -4.83 -10.15
C ARG A 195 -16.94 -5.30 -8.71
N THR A 196 -17.59 -6.42 -8.41
CA THR A 196 -17.38 -7.21 -7.20
C THR A 196 -16.65 -8.50 -7.57
N LEU A 197 -15.90 -9.08 -6.65
CA LEU A 197 -15.41 -10.45 -6.84
C LEU A 197 -16.62 -11.39 -6.75
N GLY A 198 -16.80 -12.21 -7.81
CA GLY A 198 -17.82 -13.25 -7.86
C GLY A 198 -17.39 -14.50 -7.13
#